data_690a19d1cd3d3545c404ea244074fdad
#
_entry.id   690a19d1cd3d3545c404ea244074fdad
#
_cell.length_a   1.000
_cell.length_b   1.000
_cell.length_c   1.000
_cell.angle_alpha   90.00
_cell.angle_beta   90.00
_cell.angle_gamma   90.00
#
_symmetry.space_group_name_H-M   'P 1'
#
loop_
_entity.id
_entity.type
_entity.pdbx_description
1 polymer ?
#
loop_
_entity_poly.entity_id
_entity_poly.type
_entity_poly.pdbx_seq_one_letter_code
_entity_poly.pdbx_strand_id
1 'polypeptide(L)'
;MPVEFGDLPPALQAVVLGDARGAEAGARAGFYLAVTGAGADRTGPEALALAGLVMRAWGRVPAEEVARRLPSLRVEAASRVRAEGAAGRGLRVGSGGVEIGRVEAAHAGFFGLDVLHLRHRRFDGGTSPWLTREVFVAGDAVTVLPYDPVRDRVLVIEQLRMGPLGRGDPLPWQLEAIAGRIHPGETPEAAARREAVEEAGLVLGALEKVAEYYPTPGAVTEYLYSYVAMADLPDGVAGVFGAAEEAEDIKGHLLSFDRLVEVMAAGEIGNAPLLLTVLWLQRERARLRG
;
A
#
# COMPACT_ATOMS: atom_id res chain seq x y z
N MET A 1 -0.71 32.87 10.16
CA MET A 1 -1.83 33.44 9.39
C MET A 1 -2.57 32.28 8.73
N PRO A 2 -3.88 32.30 8.60
CA PRO A 2 -4.58 31.29 7.82
C PRO A 2 -4.07 31.34 6.38
N VAL A 3 -3.88 30.18 5.76
CA VAL A 3 -3.43 30.09 4.39
C VAL A 3 -4.60 30.39 3.46
N GLU A 4 -4.40 31.33 2.56
CA GLU A 4 -5.37 31.62 1.53
C GLU A 4 -5.12 30.71 0.30
N PHE A 5 -6.17 30.43 -0.46
CA PHE A 5 -6.06 29.57 -1.66
C PHE A 5 -5.06 30.16 -2.68
N GLY A 6 -4.99 31.50 -2.77
CA GLY A 6 -4.04 32.21 -3.64
C GLY A 6 -2.56 31.96 -3.31
N ASP A 7 -2.25 31.52 -2.10
CA ASP A 7 -0.88 31.19 -1.66
C ASP A 7 -0.40 29.80 -2.13
N LEU A 8 -1.32 28.98 -2.69
CA LEU A 8 -0.98 27.65 -3.19
C LEU A 8 -0.23 27.75 -4.53
N PRO A 9 0.65 26.78 -4.84
CA PRO A 9 1.33 26.72 -6.14
C PRO A 9 0.34 26.72 -7.32
N PRO A 10 0.65 27.40 -8.45
CA PRO A 10 -0.25 27.49 -9.60
C PRO A 10 -0.73 26.12 -10.14
N ALA A 11 0.14 25.12 -10.16
CA ALA A 11 -0.22 23.76 -10.58
C ALA A 11 -1.29 23.15 -9.69
N LEU A 12 -1.20 23.35 -8.36
CA LEU A 12 -2.17 22.87 -7.41
C LEU A 12 -3.50 23.60 -7.54
N GLN A 13 -3.45 24.93 -7.70
CA GLN A 13 -4.64 25.73 -7.99
C GLN A 13 -5.36 25.22 -9.26
N ALA A 14 -4.61 24.91 -10.32
CA ALA A 14 -5.18 24.39 -11.56
C ALA A 14 -5.91 23.05 -11.36
N VAL A 15 -5.35 22.13 -10.59
CA VAL A 15 -6.01 20.84 -10.27
C VAL A 15 -7.30 21.06 -9.48
N VAL A 16 -7.27 21.95 -8.47
CA VAL A 16 -8.43 22.22 -7.62
C VAL A 16 -9.53 22.92 -8.40
N LEU A 17 -9.20 23.93 -9.19
CA LEU A 17 -10.18 24.73 -9.93
C LEU A 17 -10.71 23.99 -11.16
N GLY A 18 -9.87 23.24 -11.87
CA GLY A 18 -10.24 22.74 -13.20
C GLY A 18 -10.67 23.89 -14.12
N ASP A 19 -11.82 23.70 -14.77
CA ASP A 19 -12.40 24.73 -15.65
C ASP A 19 -13.37 25.70 -14.94
N ALA A 20 -13.55 25.59 -13.62
CA ALA A 20 -14.49 26.42 -12.86
C ALA A 20 -14.09 27.88 -12.83
N ARG A 21 -15.10 28.78 -12.85
CA ARG A 21 -14.94 30.25 -12.83
C ARG A 21 -15.87 30.88 -11.79
N GLY A 22 -15.52 32.08 -11.35
CA GLY A 22 -16.39 32.90 -10.48
C GLY A 22 -16.73 32.20 -9.17
N ALA A 23 -18.01 32.15 -8.82
CA ALA A 23 -18.50 31.60 -7.55
C ALA A 23 -18.17 30.09 -7.37
N GLU A 24 -18.20 29.31 -8.45
CA GLU A 24 -17.84 27.89 -8.41
C GLU A 24 -16.36 27.69 -8.10
N ALA A 25 -15.48 28.48 -8.70
CA ALA A 25 -14.05 28.42 -8.37
C ALA A 25 -13.80 28.73 -6.89
N GLY A 26 -14.47 29.74 -6.34
CA GLY A 26 -14.39 30.05 -4.91
C GLY A 26 -14.90 28.92 -4.02
N ALA A 27 -16.00 28.27 -4.40
CA ALA A 27 -16.55 27.14 -3.65
C ALA A 27 -15.64 25.89 -3.70
N ARG A 28 -15.02 25.59 -4.84
CA ARG A 28 -14.04 24.52 -5.00
C ARG A 28 -12.79 24.77 -4.15
N ALA A 29 -12.27 25.98 -4.18
CA ALA A 29 -11.15 26.41 -3.35
C ALA A 29 -11.46 26.26 -1.87
N GLY A 30 -12.63 26.74 -1.43
CA GLY A 30 -13.10 26.61 -0.05
C GLY A 30 -13.24 25.16 0.41
N PHE A 31 -13.78 24.29 -0.45
CA PHE A 31 -13.89 22.86 -0.18
C PHE A 31 -12.50 22.23 0.02
N TYR A 32 -11.57 22.48 -0.90
CA TYR A 32 -10.22 21.94 -0.81
C TYR A 32 -9.52 22.37 0.49
N LEU A 33 -9.59 23.63 0.83
CA LEU A 33 -9.00 24.18 2.07
C LEU A 33 -9.68 23.61 3.33
N ALA A 34 -10.99 23.41 3.29
CA ALA A 34 -11.72 22.81 4.39
C ALA A 34 -11.31 21.36 4.64
N VAL A 35 -10.99 20.60 3.58
CA VAL A 35 -10.51 19.22 3.68
C VAL A 35 -9.05 19.16 4.15
N THR A 36 -8.16 19.93 3.52
CA THR A 36 -6.71 19.79 3.72
C THR A 36 -6.16 20.62 4.85
N GLY A 37 -6.91 21.64 5.29
CA GLY A 37 -6.45 22.61 6.29
C GLY A 37 -5.30 23.49 5.78
N ALA A 38 -4.69 24.21 6.71
CA ALA A 38 -3.54 25.08 6.43
C ALA A 38 -2.19 24.32 6.39
N GLY A 39 -2.22 22.99 6.43
CA GLY A 39 -1.03 22.13 6.61
C GLY A 39 -0.29 21.75 5.32
N ALA A 40 0.82 21.15 5.52
CA ALA A 40 2.10 20.97 4.94
C ALA A 40 2.24 20.50 3.46
N ASP A 41 1.36 19.75 2.84
CA ASP A 41 1.66 19.12 1.54
C ASP A 41 1.16 19.99 0.37
N ARG A 42 1.94 21.01 0.02
CA ARG A 42 1.55 21.99 -1.01
C ARG A 42 2.37 21.91 -2.28
N THR A 43 3.44 21.15 -2.28
CA THR A 43 4.36 21.09 -3.42
C THR A 43 4.68 19.65 -3.77
N GLY A 44 5.00 19.43 -5.05
CA GLY A 44 5.41 18.13 -5.55
C GLY A 44 4.27 17.25 -6.06
N PRO A 45 4.64 16.09 -6.63
CA PRO A 45 3.68 15.17 -7.28
C PRO A 45 2.60 14.64 -6.34
N GLU A 46 2.96 14.32 -5.09
CA GLU A 46 2.00 13.80 -4.10
C GLU A 46 0.91 14.82 -3.76
N ALA A 47 1.27 16.12 -3.65
CA ALA A 47 0.30 17.17 -3.41
C ALA A 47 -0.70 17.32 -4.57
N LEU A 48 -0.23 17.19 -5.81
CA LEU A 48 -1.09 17.22 -7.00
C LEU A 48 -2.01 16.00 -7.06
N ALA A 49 -1.48 14.81 -6.78
CA ALA A 49 -2.25 13.57 -6.69
C ALA A 49 -3.32 13.65 -5.60
N LEU A 50 -2.96 14.15 -4.41
CA LEU A 50 -3.89 14.36 -3.30
C LEU A 50 -5.00 15.34 -3.67
N ALA A 51 -4.68 16.46 -4.32
CA ALA A 51 -5.67 17.42 -4.75
C ALA A 51 -6.67 16.78 -5.73
N GLY A 52 -6.20 16.00 -6.68
CA GLY A 52 -7.06 15.25 -7.58
C GLY A 52 -7.99 14.29 -6.84
N LEU A 53 -7.49 13.58 -5.81
CA LEU A 53 -8.30 12.68 -4.98
C LEU A 53 -9.37 13.43 -4.18
N VAL A 54 -8.98 14.51 -3.51
CA VAL A 54 -9.91 15.36 -2.73
C VAL A 54 -11.02 15.91 -3.64
N MET A 55 -10.64 16.43 -4.80
CA MET A 55 -11.62 17.06 -5.72
C MET A 55 -12.57 16.07 -6.40
N ARG A 56 -12.29 14.77 -6.40
CA ARG A 56 -13.28 13.73 -6.81
C ARG A 56 -14.51 13.71 -5.93
N ALA A 57 -14.36 14.09 -4.65
CA ALA A 57 -15.48 14.13 -3.70
C ALA A 57 -16.28 15.45 -3.78
N TRP A 58 -15.79 16.46 -4.48
CA TRP A 58 -16.47 17.75 -4.65
C TRP A 58 -17.90 17.59 -5.18
N GLY A 59 -18.85 18.25 -4.52
CA GLY A 59 -20.27 18.21 -4.87
C GLY A 59 -20.99 16.88 -4.57
N ARG A 60 -20.30 15.89 -3.94
CA ARG A 60 -20.87 14.56 -3.63
C ARG A 60 -20.80 14.24 -2.15
N VAL A 61 -19.73 14.63 -1.49
CA VAL A 61 -19.43 14.30 -0.10
C VAL A 61 -19.09 15.58 0.67
N PRO A 62 -19.61 15.79 1.89
CA PRO A 62 -19.24 16.93 2.73
C PRO A 62 -17.74 17.00 3.02
N ALA A 63 -17.17 18.21 3.06
CA ALA A 63 -15.74 18.43 3.29
C ALA A 63 -15.23 17.77 4.59
N GLU A 64 -16.02 17.83 5.66
CA GLU A 64 -15.68 17.23 6.96
C GLU A 64 -15.54 15.70 6.89
N GLU A 65 -16.35 15.05 6.08
CA GLU A 65 -16.27 13.60 5.86
C GLU A 65 -15.02 13.24 5.05
N VAL A 66 -14.69 14.02 4.02
CA VAL A 66 -13.45 13.83 3.26
C VAL A 66 -12.22 14.13 4.12
N ALA A 67 -12.29 15.14 4.98
CA ALA A 67 -11.20 15.50 5.90
C ALA A 67 -10.86 14.37 6.88
N ARG A 68 -11.85 13.62 7.38
CA ARG A 68 -11.61 12.43 8.22
C ARG A 68 -10.79 11.35 7.52
N ARG A 69 -10.83 11.30 6.19
CA ARG A 69 -10.10 10.35 5.34
C ARG A 69 -8.75 10.87 4.85
N LEU A 70 -8.38 12.08 5.22
CA LEU A 70 -7.17 12.71 4.70
C LEU A 70 -5.91 11.86 4.89
N PRO A 71 -5.68 11.15 6.01
CA PRO A 71 -4.54 10.24 6.16
C PRO A 71 -4.52 9.15 5.08
N SER A 72 -5.64 8.46 4.84
CA SER A 72 -5.74 7.41 3.81
C SER A 72 -5.59 7.99 2.39
N LEU A 73 -6.13 9.18 2.12
CA LEU A 73 -5.98 9.84 0.82
C LEU A 73 -4.52 10.24 0.53
N ARG A 74 -3.75 10.59 1.57
CA ARG A 74 -2.31 10.85 1.43
C ARG A 74 -1.53 9.58 1.06
N VAL A 75 -1.82 8.47 1.71
CA VAL A 75 -1.22 7.17 1.36
C VAL A 75 -1.55 6.79 -0.08
N GLU A 76 -2.80 6.95 -0.50
CA GLU A 76 -3.23 6.71 -1.89
C GLU A 76 -2.52 7.64 -2.88
N ALA A 77 -2.36 8.91 -2.55
CA ALA A 77 -1.64 9.87 -3.40
C ALA A 77 -0.17 9.48 -3.60
N ALA A 78 0.51 9.10 -2.52
CA ALA A 78 1.90 8.62 -2.58
C ALA A 78 2.03 7.33 -3.41
N SER A 79 1.09 6.37 -3.25
CA SER A 79 1.03 5.16 -4.06
C SER A 79 0.87 5.47 -5.55
N ARG A 80 0.00 6.41 -5.92
CA ARG A 80 -0.18 6.82 -7.31
C ARG A 80 1.09 7.41 -7.93
N VAL A 81 1.80 8.24 -7.17
CA VAL A 81 3.07 8.82 -7.63
C VAL A 81 4.12 7.73 -7.85
N ARG A 82 4.23 6.76 -6.96
CA ARG A 82 5.14 5.61 -7.15
C ARG A 82 4.76 4.78 -8.39
N ALA A 83 3.46 4.59 -8.63
CA ALA A 83 2.97 3.86 -9.80
C ALA A 83 3.32 4.52 -11.14
N GLU A 84 3.40 5.86 -11.22
CA GLU A 84 3.80 6.59 -12.44
C GLU A 84 5.23 6.26 -12.89
N GLY A 85 6.12 5.91 -11.95
CA GLY A 85 7.47 5.47 -12.24
C GLY A 85 7.60 4.03 -12.75
N ALA A 86 6.55 3.24 -12.65
CA ALA A 86 6.51 1.83 -13.02
C ALA A 86 6.29 1.65 -14.53
N ALA A 87 7.30 1.94 -15.34
CA ALA A 87 7.24 1.70 -16.79
C ALA A 87 7.15 0.19 -17.09
N GLY A 88 6.18 -0.21 -17.89
CA GLY A 88 6.11 -1.57 -18.45
C GLY A 88 7.34 -1.85 -19.28
N ARG A 89 7.98 -3.01 -19.06
CA ARG A 89 9.19 -3.43 -19.80
C ARG A 89 8.98 -4.80 -20.40
N GLY A 90 9.56 -5.02 -21.59
CA GLY A 90 9.65 -6.32 -22.23
C GLY A 90 8.33 -6.82 -22.79
N LEU A 91 7.84 -7.98 -22.33
CA LEU A 91 6.74 -8.71 -22.95
C LEU A 91 5.38 -8.00 -22.86
N ARG A 92 5.15 -7.14 -21.86
CA ARG A 92 3.89 -6.40 -21.76
C ARG A 92 3.81 -5.32 -22.82
N VAL A 93 2.97 -5.54 -23.82
CA VAL A 93 2.81 -4.57 -24.93
C VAL A 93 1.81 -3.46 -24.61
N GLY A 94 0.94 -3.66 -23.64
CA GLY A 94 -0.16 -2.74 -23.37
C GLY A 94 -1.01 -2.47 -24.61
N SER A 95 -2.29 -2.38 -24.48
CA SER A 95 -3.16 -2.11 -25.63
C SER A 95 -3.22 -0.62 -26.01
N GLY A 96 -2.44 0.24 -25.36
CA GLY A 96 -2.26 1.62 -25.74
C GLY A 96 -3.41 2.55 -25.40
N GLY A 97 -4.35 2.16 -24.56
CA GLY A 97 -5.34 3.14 -24.13
C GLY A 97 -6.46 2.57 -23.27
N VAL A 98 -6.53 3.08 -22.04
CA VAL A 98 -7.71 3.00 -21.18
C VAL A 98 -8.31 4.38 -21.08
N GLU A 99 -9.58 4.51 -21.46
CA GLU A 99 -10.36 5.73 -21.29
C GLU A 99 -11.24 5.57 -20.05
N ILE A 100 -11.02 6.42 -19.05
CA ILE A 100 -11.82 6.45 -17.83
C ILE A 100 -12.84 7.57 -17.96
N GLY A 101 -14.11 7.21 -18.07
CA GLY A 101 -15.20 8.19 -18.18
C GLY A 101 -15.60 8.73 -16.81
N ARG A 102 -15.73 7.87 -15.81
CA ARG A 102 -16.16 8.24 -14.45
C ARG A 102 -15.55 7.32 -13.40
N VAL A 103 -15.22 7.89 -12.24
CA VAL A 103 -14.85 7.16 -11.03
C VAL A 103 -15.78 7.61 -9.91
N GLU A 104 -16.40 6.65 -9.23
CA GLU A 104 -17.26 6.88 -8.06
C GLU A 104 -16.66 6.16 -6.86
N ALA A 105 -16.54 6.85 -5.73
CA ALA A 105 -16.22 6.22 -4.45
C ALA A 105 -17.51 5.60 -3.89
N ALA A 106 -17.67 4.30 -4.00
CA ALA A 106 -18.81 3.57 -3.45
C ALA A 106 -18.69 3.38 -1.94
N HIS A 107 -17.47 3.25 -1.44
CA HIS A 107 -17.16 3.24 -0.01
C HIS A 107 -15.86 4.02 0.24
N ALA A 108 -15.79 4.59 1.42
CA ALA A 108 -14.73 5.49 1.79
C ALA A 108 -14.46 5.43 3.30
N GLY A 109 -13.69 4.42 3.73
CA GLY A 109 -13.26 4.22 5.12
C GLY A 109 -11.73 4.19 5.23
N PHE A 110 -11.21 3.29 6.07
CA PHE A 110 -9.78 2.98 6.14
C PHE A 110 -9.26 2.49 4.79
N PHE A 111 -10.04 1.62 4.13
CA PHE A 111 -9.91 1.31 2.72
C PHE A 111 -11.00 2.00 1.91
N GLY A 112 -10.80 2.08 0.59
CA GLY A 112 -11.79 2.57 -0.35
C GLY A 112 -12.36 1.44 -1.22
N LEU A 113 -13.53 1.71 -1.81
CA LEU A 113 -14.07 0.95 -2.94
C LEU A 113 -14.47 1.95 -4.02
N ASP A 114 -13.74 1.93 -5.12
CA ASP A 114 -14.04 2.76 -6.29
C ASP A 114 -14.76 1.94 -7.36
N VAL A 115 -15.78 2.54 -7.98
CA VAL A 115 -16.46 2.03 -9.18
C VAL A 115 -15.98 2.83 -10.37
N LEU A 116 -15.30 2.17 -11.31
CA LEU A 116 -14.75 2.77 -12.51
C LEU A 116 -15.66 2.47 -13.71
N HIS A 117 -16.08 3.50 -14.44
CA HIS A 117 -16.64 3.40 -15.77
C HIS A 117 -15.55 3.65 -16.79
N LEU A 118 -15.18 2.63 -17.54
CA LEU A 118 -14.04 2.69 -18.45
C LEU A 118 -14.30 1.91 -19.73
N ARG A 119 -13.51 2.22 -20.77
CA ARG A 119 -13.33 1.36 -21.95
C ARG A 119 -11.86 1.31 -22.33
N HIS A 120 -11.47 0.29 -23.08
CA HIS A 120 -10.08 0.12 -23.45
C HIS A 120 -9.95 -0.37 -24.90
N ARG A 121 -8.77 -0.16 -25.46
CA ARG A 121 -8.40 -0.79 -26.76
C ARG A 121 -8.26 -2.30 -26.54
N ARG A 122 -8.80 -3.06 -27.46
CA ARG A 122 -8.68 -4.53 -27.47
C ARG A 122 -7.46 -4.94 -28.25
N PHE A 123 -6.93 -6.11 -27.97
CA PHE A 123 -5.79 -6.66 -28.70
C PHE A 123 -6.11 -7.02 -30.16
N ASP A 124 -7.39 -7.17 -30.51
CA ASP A 124 -7.86 -7.34 -31.90
C ASP A 124 -7.98 -6.02 -32.68
N GLY A 125 -7.56 -4.91 -32.09
CA GLY A 125 -7.61 -3.57 -32.69
C GLY A 125 -8.92 -2.82 -32.48
N GLY A 126 -9.96 -3.46 -31.94
CA GLY A 126 -11.25 -2.85 -31.62
C GLY A 126 -11.20 -2.05 -30.30
N THR A 127 -12.35 -1.52 -29.92
CA THR A 127 -12.55 -0.89 -28.60
C THR A 127 -13.60 -1.70 -27.83
N SER A 128 -13.41 -1.89 -26.53
CA SER A 128 -14.42 -2.52 -25.68
C SER A 128 -15.69 -1.66 -25.59
N PRO A 129 -16.85 -2.22 -25.27
CA PRO A 129 -17.96 -1.43 -24.76
C PRO A 129 -17.53 -0.70 -23.47
N TRP A 130 -18.37 0.24 -23.02
CA TRP A 130 -18.21 0.78 -21.67
C TRP A 130 -18.42 -0.33 -20.64
N LEU A 131 -17.47 -0.45 -19.73
CA LEU A 131 -17.41 -1.45 -18.67
C LEU A 131 -17.53 -0.75 -17.32
N THR A 132 -18.19 -1.39 -16.39
CA THR A 132 -18.16 -1.02 -14.98
C THR A 132 -17.27 -2.02 -14.24
N ARG A 133 -16.33 -1.52 -13.46
CA ARG A 133 -15.41 -2.34 -12.65
C ARG A 133 -15.27 -1.74 -11.26
N GLU A 134 -15.24 -2.60 -10.28
CA GLU A 134 -14.98 -2.25 -8.90
C GLU A 134 -13.52 -2.52 -8.57
N VAL A 135 -12.92 -1.64 -7.78
CA VAL A 135 -11.56 -1.81 -7.28
C VAL A 135 -11.49 -1.44 -5.81
N PHE A 136 -10.93 -2.33 -5.02
CA PHE A 136 -10.62 -2.09 -3.62
C PHE A 136 -9.37 -1.25 -3.52
N VAL A 137 -9.50 -0.06 -2.93
CA VAL A 137 -8.41 0.93 -2.87
C VAL A 137 -7.65 0.76 -1.57
N ALA A 138 -6.40 0.34 -1.69
CA ALA A 138 -5.41 0.27 -0.63
C ALA A 138 -4.16 1.06 -1.05
N GLY A 139 -3.29 1.35 -0.10
CA GLY A 139 -1.97 1.93 -0.38
C GLY A 139 -0.93 0.85 -0.67
N ASP A 140 0.27 1.28 -1.06
CA ASP A 140 1.42 0.38 -1.13
C ASP A 140 1.82 -0.08 0.26
N ALA A 141 2.37 -1.29 0.32
CA ALA A 141 2.89 -1.86 1.55
C ALA A 141 4.24 -2.54 1.33
N VAL A 142 4.95 -2.76 2.41
CA VAL A 142 6.21 -3.50 2.45
C VAL A 142 6.00 -4.79 3.22
N THR A 143 6.74 -5.83 2.83
CA THR A 143 6.93 -7.02 3.66
C THR A 143 8.41 -7.29 3.86
N VAL A 144 8.81 -7.68 5.05
CA VAL A 144 10.21 -8.03 5.33
C VAL A 144 10.30 -9.26 6.22
N LEU A 145 11.06 -10.25 5.78
CA LEU A 145 11.36 -11.46 6.55
C LEU A 145 12.76 -11.33 7.16
N PRO A 146 12.89 -11.16 8.48
CA PRO A 146 14.18 -11.19 9.15
C PRO A 146 14.81 -12.59 9.06
N TYR A 147 16.06 -12.66 8.64
CA TYR A 147 16.84 -13.89 8.50
C TYR A 147 18.21 -13.76 9.17
N ASP A 148 18.52 -14.69 10.04
CA ASP A 148 19.85 -14.86 10.65
C ASP A 148 20.65 -15.91 9.88
N PRO A 149 21.59 -15.51 9.02
CA PRO A 149 22.36 -16.47 8.23
C PRO A 149 23.35 -17.30 9.05
N VAL A 150 23.74 -16.83 10.24
CA VAL A 150 24.67 -17.55 11.14
C VAL A 150 23.96 -18.70 11.81
N ARG A 151 22.79 -18.44 12.43
CA ARG A 151 22.00 -19.44 13.13
C ARG A 151 21.01 -20.17 12.24
N ASP A 152 20.87 -19.70 10.97
CA ASP A 152 20.00 -20.25 9.96
C ASP A 152 18.53 -20.29 10.38
N ARG A 153 18.03 -19.14 10.77
CA ARG A 153 16.67 -19.00 11.28
C ARG A 153 16.02 -17.69 10.88
N VAL A 154 14.70 -17.66 10.93
CA VAL A 154 13.84 -16.54 10.60
C VAL A 154 12.95 -16.16 11.77
N LEU A 155 12.46 -14.92 11.76
CA LEU A 155 11.35 -14.51 12.59
C LEU A 155 10.15 -14.24 11.70
N VAL A 156 9.05 -14.98 11.93
CA VAL A 156 7.74 -14.72 11.33
C VAL A 156 6.79 -14.20 12.40
N ILE A 157 5.78 -13.49 12.00
CA ILE A 157 4.74 -12.98 12.90
C ILE A 157 3.41 -13.69 12.66
N GLU A 158 2.56 -13.69 13.67
CA GLU A 158 1.18 -14.18 13.62
C GLU A 158 0.26 -13.08 14.09
N GLN A 159 -0.75 -12.77 13.29
CA GLN A 159 -1.75 -11.77 13.63
C GLN A 159 -3.11 -12.06 13.00
N LEU A 160 -4.17 -11.47 13.59
CA LEU A 160 -5.53 -11.56 13.07
C LEU A 160 -5.66 -10.79 11.75
N ARG A 161 -6.21 -11.45 10.71
CA ARG A 161 -6.44 -10.78 9.42
C ARG A 161 -7.91 -10.79 9.03
N MET A 162 -8.38 -9.61 8.59
CA MET A 162 -9.79 -9.40 8.24
C MET A 162 -10.22 -10.14 6.97
N GLY A 163 -9.30 -10.42 6.03
CA GLY A 163 -9.59 -11.19 4.82
C GLY A 163 -10.06 -12.62 5.14
N PRO A 164 -9.25 -13.43 5.84
CA PRO A 164 -9.67 -14.76 6.30
C PRO A 164 -10.94 -14.73 7.16
N LEU A 165 -11.03 -13.80 8.11
CA LEU A 165 -12.22 -13.65 8.94
C LEU A 165 -13.47 -13.38 8.10
N GLY A 166 -13.41 -12.44 7.17
CA GLY A 166 -14.53 -12.11 6.27
C GLY A 166 -14.90 -13.25 5.31
N ARG A 167 -13.93 -14.10 4.95
CA ARG A 167 -14.18 -15.32 4.17
C ARG A 167 -14.86 -16.41 5.00
N GLY A 168 -14.89 -16.32 6.33
CA GLY A 168 -15.40 -17.33 7.23
C GLY A 168 -14.39 -18.43 7.57
N ASP A 169 -13.10 -18.12 7.49
CA ASP A 169 -12.03 -19.02 7.92
C ASP A 169 -12.13 -19.24 9.44
N PRO A 170 -12.19 -20.48 9.95
CA PRO A 170 -12.29 -20.73 11.38
C PRO A 170 -11.02 -20.36 12.15
N LEU A 171 -9.88 -20.20 11.46
CA LEU A 171 -8.60 -19.76 12.04
C LEU A 171 -8.07 -18.55 11.24
N PRO A 172 -8.61 -17.33 11.48
CA PRO A 172 -8.26 -16.14 10.70
C PRO A 172 -6.91 -15.52 11.06
N TRP A 173 -6.17 -16.13 11.97
CA TRP A 173 -4.79 -15.77 12.32
C TRP A 173 -3.84 -16.26 11.24
N GLN A 174 -2.96 -15.37 10.76
CA GLN A 174 -2.05 -15.71 9.66
C GLN A 174 -0.60 -15.61 10.10
N LEU A 175 0.21 -16.58 9.64
CA LEU A 175 1.68 -16.48 9.70
C LEU A 175 2.13 -15.60 8.54
N GLU A 176 2.90 -14.55 8.84
CA GLU A 176 3.33 -13.55 7.86
C GLU A 176 4.78 -13.12 8.06
N ALA A 177 5.39 -12.54 7.03
CA ALA A 177 6.51 -11.65 7.21
C ALA A 177 6.02 -10.37 7.89
N ILE A 178 6.88 -9.65 8.59
CA ILE A 178 6.62 -8.30 9.09
C ILE A 178 6.12 -7.45 7.92
N ALA A 179 5.04 -6.69 8.11
CA ALA A 179 4.38 -6.00 7.00
C ALA A 179 3.64 -4.74 7.44
N GLY A 180 3.80 -3.66 6.69
CA GLY A 180 3.04 -2.44 6.94
C GLY A 180 2.95 -1.51 5.76
N ARG A 181 2.14 -0.47 5.90
CA ARG A 181 1.92 0.54 4.87
C ARG A 181 3.13 1.46 4.73
N ILE A 182 3.43 1.82 3.49
CA ILE A 182 4.43 2.84 3.19
C ILE A 182 3.78 4.21 3.37
N HIS A 183 4.31 5.00 4.29
CA HIS A 183 3.79 6.34 4.56
C HIS A 183 4.16 7.33 3.44
N PRO A 184 3.42 8.45 3.31
CA PRO A 184 3.81 9.54 2.41
C PRO A 184 5.24 10.03 2.69
N GLY A 185 6.04 10.19 1.63
CA GLY A 185 7.44 10.58 1.73
C GLY A 185 8.40 9.51 2.24
N GLU A 186 7.92 8.31 2.58
CA GLU A 186 8.73 7.19 3.04
C GLU A 186 9.16 6.29 1.86
N THR A 187 10.40 5.80 1.89
CA THR A 187 10.83 4.75 0.95
C THR A 187 10.39 3.36 1.43
N PRO A 188 10.23 2.37 0.53
CA PRO A 188 9.94 1.00 0.95
C PRO A 188 10.94 0.42 1.96
N GLU A 189 12.23 0.74 1.82
CA GLU A 189 13.28 0.30 2.73
C GLU A 189 13.16 0.96 4.11
N ALA A 190 12.77 2.23 4.17
CA ALA A 190 12.53 2.93 5.44
C ALA A 190 11.32 2.34 6.16
N ALA A 191 10.23 2.10 5.42
CA ALA A 191 9.04 1.44 5.94
C ALA A 191 9.36 0.03 6.51
N ALA A 192 10.13 -0.79 5.79
CA ALA A 192 10.53 -2.11 6.26
C ALA A 192 11.30 -2.06 7.59
N ARG A 193 12.15 -1.05 7.77
CA ARG A 193 12.92 -0.88 9.02
C ARG A 193 12.06 -0.38 10.17
N ARG A 194 11.12 0.52 9.90
CA ARG A 194 10.17 1.03 10.90
C ARG A 194 9.27 -0.10 11.40
N GLU A 195 8.64 -0.84 10.49
CA GLU A 195 7.74 -1.95 10.82
C GLU A 195 8.47 -3.07 11.60
N ALA A 196 9.73 -3.35 11.28
CA ALA A 196 10.52 -4.34 12.03
C ALA A 196 10.75 -3.93 13.50
N VAL A 197 10.85 -2.65 13.78
CA VAL A 197 10.93 -2.15 15.17
C VAL A 197 9.56 -2.23 15.85
N GLU A 198 8.49 -1.85 15.15
CA GLU A 198 7.12 -1.78 15.70
C GLU A 198 6.55 -3.19 15.96
N GLU A 199 6.67 -4.10 14.99
CA GLU A 199 6.08 -5.45 15.05
C GLU A 199 6.96 -6.54 15.66
N ALA A 200 8.28 -6.29 15.82
CA ALA A 200 9.19 -7.31 16.31
C ALA A 200 10.33 -6.79 17.20
N GLY A 201 10.44 -5.49 17.46
CA GLY A 201 11.53 -4.89 18.23
C GLY A 201 12.91 -5.07 17.58
N LEU A 202 13.00 -5.30 16.26
CA LEU A 202 14.22 -5.66 15.56
C LEU A 202 14.87 -4.49 14.85
N VAL A 203 16.21 -4.42 14.93
CA VAL A 203 17.02 -3.56 14.07
C VAL A 203 17.57 -4.40 12.92
N LEU A 204 17.16 -4.05 11.68
CA LEU A 204 17.55 -4.79 10.48
C LEU A 204 18.89 -4.34 9.92
N GLY A 205 19.69 -5.30 9.49
CA GLY A 205 20.91 -5.11 8.72
C GLY A 205 20.65 -4.85 7.23
N ALA A 206 21.40 -5.51 6.34
CA ALA A 206 21.23 -5.41 4.89
C ALA A 206 19.86 -5.93 4.45
N LEU A 207 19.23 -5.20 3.53
CA LEU A 207 17.97 -5.58 2.90
C LEU A 207 18.27 -6.19 1.52
N GLU A 208 17.74 -7.37 1.27
CA GLU A 208 17.77 -8.06 -0.02
C GLU A 208 16.37 -8.01 -0.63
N LYS A 209 16.25 -7.38 -1.80
CA LYS A 209 14.95 -7.27 -2.48
C LYS A 209 14.54 -8.63 -3.04
N VAL A 210 13.34 -9.07 -2.66
CA VAL A 210 12.71 -10.29 -3.16
C VAL A 210 11.97 -10.01 -4.46
N ALA A 211 10.99 -9.12 -4.41
CA ALA A 211 10.16 -8.75 -5.55
C ALA A 211 9.34 -7.48 -5.26
N GLU A 212 8.79 -6.93 -6.35
CA GLU A 212 7.74 -5.90 -6.33
C GLU A 212 6.56 -6.39 -7.17
N TYR A 213 5.35 -6.38 -6.62
CA TYR A 213 4.22 -7.01 -7.30
C TYR A 213 2.86 -6.60 -6.74
N TYR A 214 1.82 -6.84 -7.55
CA TYR A 214 0.44 -6.80 -7.08
C TYR A 214 0.06 -8.17 -6.51
N PRO A 215 -0.34 -8.30 -5.24
CA PRO A 215 -0.80 -9.57 -4.68
C PRO A 215 -2.14 -10.01 -5.28
N THR A 216 -3.00 -9.05 -5.63
CA THR A 216 -4.36 -9.31 -6.16
C THR A 216 -4.68 -8.33 -7.29
N PRO A 217 -4.01 -8.43 -8.47
CA PRO A 217 -4.12 -7.42 -9.54
C PRO A 217 -5.50 -7.32 -10.17
N GLY A 218 -6.38 -8.29 -9.95
CA GLY A 218 -7.74 -8.31 -10.50
C GLY A 218 -8.72 -7.39 -9.79
N ALA A 219 -8.44 -6.99 -8.55
CA ALA A 219 -9.44 -6.28 -7.74
C ALA A 219 -8.88 -5.28 -6.72
N VAL A 220 -7.58 -5.28 -6.43
CA VAL A 220 -6.99 -4.47 -5.37
C VAL A 220 -5.86 -3.60 -5.92
N THR A 221 -5.76 -2.35 -5.44
CA THR A 221 -4.70 -1.42 -5.86
C THR A 221 -3.39 -1.65 -5.10
N GLU A 222 -3.37 -2.45 -4.05
CA GLU A 222 -2.19 -2.71 -3.24
C GLU A 222 -1.01 -3.18 -4.09
N TYR A 223 0.14 -2.56 -3.88
CA TYR A 223 1.41 -2.94 -4.47
C TYR A 223 2.41 -3.24 -3.36
N LEU A 224 3.02 -4.42 -3.39
CA LEU A 224 3.92 -4.90 -2.35
C LEU A 224 5.38 -4.81 -2.78
N TYR A 225 6.21 -4.39 -1.84
CA TYR A 225 7.67 -4.41 -1.89
C TYR A 225 8.16 -5.42 -0.86
N SER A 226 8.64 -6.58 -1.31
CA SER A 226 9.05 -7.67 -0.42
C SER A 226 10.56 -7.77 -0.29
N TYR A 227 11.03 -7.97 0.95
CA TYR A 227 12.45 -8.06 1.30
C TYR A 227 12.73 -9.26 2.20
N VAL A 228 13.97 -9.75 2.15
CA VAL A 228 14.61 -10.49 3.22
C VAL A 228 15.64 -9.57 3.86
N ALA A 229 15.68 -9.50 5.18
CA ALA A 229 16.63 -8.65 5.90
C ALA A 229 17.58 -9.47 6.75
N MET A 230 18.87 -9.16 6.67
CA MET A 230 19.84 -9.73 7.61
C MET A 230 19.55 -9.21 9.01
N ALA A 231 19.44 -10.12 9.98
CA ALA A 231 19.14 -9.77 11.36
C ALA A 231 19.89 -10.69 12.34
N ASP A 232 20.23 -10.17 13.50
CA ASP A 232 20.66 -11.01 14.63
C ASP A 232 19.42 -11.49 15.39
N LEU A 233 19.18 -12.79 15.38
CA LEU A 233 18.00 -13.39 15.98
C LEU A 233 18.40 -14.34 17.13
N PRO A 234 18.80 -13.85 18.31
CA PRO A 234 19.15 -14.69 19.46
C PRO A 234 17.93 -15.44 20.03
N ASP A 235 18.16 -16.42 20.87
CA ASP A 235 17.08 -17.07 21.62
C ASP A 235 16.37 -16.04 22.49
N GLY A 236 15.03 -16.13 22.54
CA GLY A 236 14.20 -15.21 23.30
C GLY A 236 13.87 -13.89 22.57
N VAL A 237 14.30 -13.70 21.31
CA VAL A 237 13.96 -12.51 20.52
C VAL A 237 12.47 -12.47 20.15
N ALA A 238 11.83 -13.61 20.02
CA ALA A 238 10.39 -13.69 19.76
C ALA A 238 9.57 -13.28 20.99
N GLY A 239 8.54 -12.48 20.78
CA GLY A 239 7.68 -11.93 21.84
C GLY A 239 6.29 -11.60 21.33
N VAL A 240 5.57 -10.80 22.10
CA VAL A 240 4.31 -10.17 21.70
C VAL A 240 4.57 -8.70 21.52
N PHE A 241 4.17 -8.18 20.38
CA PHE A 241 4.45 -6.82 19.90
C PHE A 241 3.18 -6.22 19.28
N GLY A 242 3.30 -5.07 18.68
CA GLY A 242 2.26 -4.33 17.98
C GLY A 242 2.06 -2.93 18.55
N ALA A 243 1.57 -2.03 17.73
CA ALA A 243 1.28 -0.66 18.12
C ALA A 243 -0.01 -0.62 18.95
N ALA A 244 0.09 -0.23 20.22
CA ALA A 244 -1.06 -0.15 21.13
C ALA A 244 -2.14 0.84 20.63
N GLU A 245 -1.72 1.89 19.92
CA GLU A 245 -2.59 2.91 19.32
C GLU A 245 -3.42 2.34 18.15
N GLU A 246 -2.94 1.27 17.50
CA GLU A 246 -3.62 0.57 16.41
C GLU A 246 -4.36 -0.69 16.89
N ALA A 247 -4.33 -0.97 18.19
CA ALA A 247 -4.88 -2.18 18.81
C ALA A 247 -4.33 -3.47 18.17
N GLU A 248 -3.06 -3.45 17.79
CA GLU A 248 -2.38 -4.61 17.23
C GLU A 248 -1.97 -5.60 18.32
N ASP A 249 -2.18 -6.89 18.02
CA ASP A 249 -1.76 -8.03 18.84
C ASP A 249 -0.97 -9.00 17.94
N ILE A 250 0.35 -8.85 17.96
CA ILE A 250 1.27 -9.52 17.04
C ILE A 250 2.18 -10.43 17.82
N LYS A 251 2.20 -11.72 17.48
CA LYS A 251 3.08 -12.73 18.10
C LYS A 251 4.20 -13.11 17.16
N GLY A 252 5.44 -12.92 17.61
CA GLY A 252 6.64 -13.41 16.93
C GLY A 252 6.87 -14.91 17.14
N HIS A 253 7.29 -15.59 16.06
CA HIS A 253 7.72 -16.98 16.06
C HIS A 253 9.14 -17.09 15.48
N LEU A 254 10.08 -17.55 16.29
CA LEU A 254 11.44 -17.83 15.87
C LEU A 254 11.52 -19.26 15.36
N LEU A 255 11.79 -19.45 14.08
CA LEU A 255 11.83 -20.75 13.42
C LEU A 255 13.21 -20.98 12.78
N SER A 256 13.74 -22.22 12.86
CA SER A 256 14.81 -22.60 11.94
C SER A 256 14.31 -22.53 10.51
N PHE A 257 15.21 -22.30 9.56
CA PHE A 257 14.82 -22.28 8.15
C PHE A 257 14.15 -23.59 7.71
N ASP A 258 14.66 -24.72 8.15
CA ASP A 258 14.09 -26.04 7.83
C ASP A 258 12.65 -26.17 8.38
N ARG A 259 12.42 -25.68 9.61
CA ARG A 259 11.06 -25.66 10.18
C ARG A 259 10.11 -24.76 9.40
N LEU A 260 10.58 -23.61 8.93
CA LEU A 260 9.78 -22.72 8.07
C LEU A 260 9.34 -23.42 6.77
N VAL A 261 10.26 -24.19 6.15
CA VAL A 261 9.95 -24.98 4.95
C VAL A 261 8.94 -26.09 5.25
N GLU A 262 9.03 -26.76 6.40
CA GLU A 262 8.04 -27.75 6.83
C GLU A 262 6.65 -27.10 7.02
N VAL A 263 6.57 -25.96 7.70
CA VAL A 263 5.34 -25.19 7.92
C VAL A 263 4.72 -24.78 6.59
N MET A 264 5.53 -24.34 5.62
CA MET A 264 5.09 -24.05 4.27
C MET A 264 4.55 -25.31 3.57
N ALA A 265 5.25 -26.42 3.63
CA ALA A 265 4.84 -27.67 3.01
C ALA A 265 3.57 -28.27 3.62
N ALA A 266 3.34 -28.02 4.92
CA ALA A 266 2.12 -28.40 5.63
C ALA A 266 0.90 -27.54 5.27
N GLY A 267 1.10 -26.44 4.53
CA GLY A 267 0.02 -25.52 4.14
C GLY A 267 -0.40 -24.55 5.24
N GLU A 268 0.42 -24.38 6.28
CA GLU A 268 0.13 -23.43 7.37
C GLU A 268 0.38 -21.96 6.97
N ILE A 269 1.14 -21.70 5.89
CA ILE A 269 1.32 -20.37 5.33
C ILE A 269 0.22 -20.10 4.33
N GLY A 270 -0.75 -19.27 4.71
CA GLY A 270 -1.96 -19.00 3.95
C GLY A 270 -1.88 -17.78 3.01
N ASN A 271 -0.76 -17.06 2.98
CA ASN A 271 -0.63 -15.82 2.20
C ASN A 271 0.53 -15.85 1.20
N ALA A 272 0.31 -15.23 0.05
CA ALA A 272 1.26 -15.22 -1.06
C ALA A 272 2.56 -14.45 -0.74
N PRO A 273 2.57 -13.32 -0.03
CA PRO A 273 3.80 -12.59 0.27
C PRO A 273 4.82 -13.42 1.04
N LEU A 274 4.42 -14.12 2.10
CA LEU A 274 5.34 -14.99 2.84
C LEU A 274 5.76 -16.20 2.00
N LEU A 275 4.82 -16.86 1.30
CA LEU A 275 5.15 -17.98 0.41
C LEU A 275 6.21 -17.61 -0.62
N LEU A 276 6.04 -16.47 -1.30
CA LEU A 276 7.01 -15.96 -2.28
C LEU A 276 8.38 -15.71 -1.65
N THR A 277 8.39 -15.10 -0.46
CA THR A 277 9.62 -14.75 0.25
C THR A 277 10.35 -16.00 0.74
N VAL A 278 9.64 -17.02 1.22
CA VAL A 278 10.24 -18.31 1.63
C VAL A 278 10.86 -19.03 0.42
N LEU A 279 10.16 -19.09 -0.71
CA LEU A 279 10.69 -19.70 -1.95
C LEU A 279 11.93 -18.94 -2.46
N TRP A 280 11.92 -17.62 -2.37
CA TRP A 280 13.08 -16.80 -2.73
C TRP A 280 14.26 -17.07 -1.78
N LEU A 281 14.01 -17.07 -0.48
CA LEU A 281 15.05 -17.35 0.53
C LEU A 281 15.60 -18.76 0.34
N GLN A 282 14.78 -19.75 0.04
CA GLN A 282 15.20 -21.13 -0.25
C GLN A 282 16.20 -21.17 -1.42
N ARG A 283 15.97 -20.39 -2.47
CA ARG A 283 16.88 -20.26 -3.62
C ARG A 283 18.18 -19.56 -3.27
N GLU A 284 18.13 -18.49 -2.48
CA GLU A 284 19.27 -17.61 -2.18
C GLU A 284 20.01 -17.97 -0.89
N ARG A 285 19.48 -18.90 -0.09
CA ARG A 285 19.99 -19.24 1.25
C ARG A 285 21.51 -19.54 1.25
N ALA A 286 21.98 -20.32 0.29
CA ALA A 286 23.41 -20.67 0.20
C ALA A 286 24.27 -19.40 -0.01
N ARG A 287 23.85 -18.48 -0.88
CA ARG A 287 24.54 -17.21 -1.12
C ARG A 287 24.58 -16.32 0.13
N LEU A 288 23.47 -16.28 0.86
CA LEU A 288 23.34 -15.42 2.04
C LEU A 288 24.14 -15.92 3.26
N ARG A 289 24.49 -17.20 3.27
CA ARG A 289 25.27 -17.83 4.34
C ARG A 289 26.79 -17.83 4.08
N GLY A 290 27.24 -17.50 2.87
CA GLY A 290 28.64 -17.45 2.44
C GLY A 290 29.11 -18.80 1.93
#